data_16297117f91a7c4986c719f5349927da
#
_entry.id   16297117f91a7c4986c719f5349927da
#
_cell.length_a   1.000
_cell.length_b   1.000
_cell.length_c   1.000
_cell.angle_alpha   90.00
_cell.angle_beta   90.00
_cell.angle_gamma   90.00
#
_symmetry.space_group_name_H-M   'P 1'
#
loop_
_entity.id
_entity.type
_entity.pdbx_description
1 polymer ?
#
loop_
_entity_poly.entity_id
_entity_poly.type
_entity_poly.pdbx_seq_one_letter_code
_entity_poly.pdbx_strand_id
1 'polypeptide(L)'
;MAETALKDTHGLFNAWYTGFYDPIGLVKGWGITQCVARFLAPLLATDSGLVAVGLNGGGDMQLLTRESVTDWTGGIGIQDPNQPDQVLAHLALQSGAVATSGIVSRGEHIAYQTAGRHALSATVVTEDLTTADIWATALVAANFDTLDLGQSVPGTGLLVAANGETRRWFLGQEVV
;
A
#
# COMPACT_ATOMS: atom_id res chain seq x y z
N MET A 1 -11.67 -8.58 -10.08
CA MET A 1 -10.85 -7.84 -9.10
C MET A 1 -10.88 -8.50 -7.71
N ALA A 2 -12.01 -8.58 -6.98
CA ALA A 2 -12.05 -9.17 -5.64
C ALA A 2 -11.65 -10.66 -5.60
N GLU A 3 -12.10 -11.48 -6.54
CA GLU A 3 -11.68 -12.88 -6.68
C GLU A 3 -10.19 -13.01 -7.01
N THR A 4 -9.67 -12.12 -7.86
CA THR A 4 -8.24 -12.05 -8.17
C THR A 4 -7.44 -11.72 -6.92
N ALA A 5 -7.86 -10.68 -6.16
CA ALA A 5 -7.22 -10.30 -4.90
C ALA A 5 -7.21 -11.44 -3.88
N LEU A 6 -8.34 -12.15 -3.72
CA LEU A 6 -8.43 -13.33 -2.85
C LEU A 6 -7.42 -14.42 -3.25
N LYS A 7 -7.30 -14.69 -4.54
CA LYS A 7 -6.38 -15.69 -5.07
C LYS A 7 -4.92 -15.26 -4.93
N ASP A 8 -4.59 -14.04 -5.36
CA ASP A 8 -3.21 -13.54 -5.39
C ASP A 8 -2.63 -13.37 -4.00
N THR A 9 -3.47 -13.03 -3.01
CA THR A 9 -3.07 -12.92 -1.60
C THR A 9 -3.21 -14.24 -0.82
N HIS A 10 -3.46 -15.35 -1.50
CA HIS A 10 -3.67 -16.66 -0.87
C HIS A 10 -4.74 -16.66 0.24
N GLY A 11 -5.80 -15.85 0.05
CA GLY A 11 -6.91 -15.73 0.98
C GLY A 11 -6.70 -14.70 2.10
N LEU A 12 -5.53 -14.07 2.22
CA LEU A 12 -5.26 -13.05 3.23
C LEU A 12 -6.14 -11.81 3.04
N PHE A 13 -6.41 -11.43 1.79
CA PHE A 13 -7.43 -10.44 1.45
C PHE A 13 -8.71 -11.16 1.02
N ASN A 14 -9.81 -10.93 1.73
CA ASN A 14 -11.10 -11.57 1.43
C ASN A 14 -12.24 -10.54 1.53
N ALA A 15 -12.80 -10.15 0.39
CA ALA A 15 -13.94 -9.23 0.33
C ALA A 15 -15.27 -9.86 0.80
N TRP A 16 -15.29 -11.15 1.15
CA TRP A 16 -16.46 -11.85 1.67
C TRP A 16 -16.28 -12.34 3.13
N TYR A 17 -15.32 -11.78 3.86
CA TYR A 17 -14.97 -12.24 5.21
C TYR A 17 -16.12 -12.17 6.22
N THR A 18 -17.09 -11.28 6.00
CA THR A 18 -18.31 -11.16 6.81
C THR A 18 -19.44 -12.10 6.39
N GLY A 19 -19.25 -12.90 5.31
CA GLY A 19 -20.29 -13.69 4.66
C GLY A 19 -21.08 -12.91 3.58
N PHE A 20 -20.84 -11.60 3.45
CA PHE A 20 -21.40 -10.73 2.42
C PHE A 20 -20.25 -10.05 1.65
N TYR A 21 -20.54 -9.64 0.40
CA TYR A 21 -19.55 -8.92 -0.41
C TYR A 21 -19.36 -7.50 0.12
N ASP A 22 -18.15 -7.22 0.61
CA ASP A 22 -17.71 -5.90 1.06
C ASP A 22 -16.50 -5.45 0.22
N PRO A 23 -16.68 -4.52 -0.73
CA PRO A 23 -15.61 -4.03 -1.59
C PRO A 23 -14.80 -2.87 -0.98
N ILE A 24 -15.05 -2.44 0.25
CA ILE A 24 -14.46 -1.22 0.83
C ILE A 24 -12.94 -1.22 0.72
N GLY A 25 -12.28 -2.35 0.99
CA GLY A 25 -10.83 -2.50 0.87
C GLY A 25 -10.28 -2.47 -0.57
N LEU A 26 -11.16 -2.45 -1.58
CA LEU A 26 -10.79 -2.36 -3.00
C LEU A 26 -11.11 -1.00 -3.60
N VAL A 27 -12.24 -0.41 -3.20
CA VAL A 27 -12.84 0.74 -3.88
C VAL A 27 -11.98 1.98 -3.73
N LYS A 28 -11.33 2.18 -2.59
CA LYS A 28 -10.50 3.36 -2.33
C LYS A 28 -9.29 3.41 -3.26
N GLY A 29 -8.46 2.37 -3.26
CA GLY A 29 -7.27 2.29 -4.12
C GLY A 29 -7.64 2.37 -5.60
N TRP A 30 -8.66 1.60 -6.01
CA TRP A 30 -9.17 1.62 -7.38
C TRP A 30 -9.69 3.01 -7.77
N GLY A 31 -10.48 3.67 -6.92
CA GLY A 31 -11.05 4.99 -7.20
C GLY A 31 -9.97 6.05 -7.39
N ILE A 32 -8.95 6.08 -6.53
CA ILE A 32 -7.81 6.99 -6.64
C ILE A 32 -7.04 6.71 -7.94
N THR A 33 -6.72 5.45 -8.25
CA THR A 33 -6.06 5.05 -9.49
C THR A 33 -6.85 5.55 -10.72
N GLN A 34 -8.18 5.35 -10.74
CA GLN A 34 -9.03 5.83 -11.84
C GLN A 34 -9.04 7.36 -11.94
N CYS A 35 -9.11 8.07 -10.81
CA CYS A 35 -9.06 9.53 -10.80
C CYS A 35 -7.74 10.06 -11.37
N VAL A 36 -6.62 9.48 -10.94
CA VAL A 36 -5.29 9.86 -11.45
C VAL A 36 -5.20 9.61 -12.96
N ALA A 37 -5.58 8.42 -13.42
CA ALA A 37 -5.49 8.04 -14.81
C ALA A 37 -6.37 8.92 -15.72
N ARG A 38 -7.60 9.23 -15.28
CA ARG A 38 -8.57 9.94 -16.11
C ARG A 38 -8.43 11.46 -16.09
N PHE A 39 -8.04 12.03 -14.96
CA PHE A 39 -8.10 13.47 -14.76
C PHE A 39 -6.73 14.13 -14.57
N LEU A 40 -5.76 13.43 -13.98
CA LEU A 40 -4.46 14.01 -13.67
C LEU A 40 -3.38 13.64 -14.71
N ALA A 41 -3.32 12.39 -15.14
CA ALA A 41 -2.33 11.95 -16.12
C ALA A 41 -2.37 12.76 -17.43
N PRO A 42 -3.55 13.11 -18.00
CA PRO A 42 -3.60 13.94 -19.21
C PRO A 42 -2.95 15.33 -19.05
N LEU A 43 -2.92 15.88 -17.84
CA LEU A 43 -2.31 17.18 -17.57
C LEU A 43 -0.79 17.16 -17.79
N LEU A 44 -0.14 16.03 -17.50
CA LEU A 44 1.30 15.87 -17.79
C LEU A 44 1.63 15.95 -19.29
N ALA A 45 0.68 15.58 -20.14
CA ALA A 45 0.86 15.66 -21.59
C ALA A 45 0.59 17.06 -22.14
N THR A 46 -0.32 17.82 -21.53
CA THR A 46 -0.83 19.10 -22.05
C THR A 46 -0.14 20.32 -21.44
N ASP A 47 0.34 20.24 -20.21
CA ASP A 47 1.02 21.33 -19.52
C ASP A 47 2.52 21.05 -19.37
N SER A 48 3.35 21.78 -20.09
CA SER A 48 4.81 21.61 -20.07
C SER A 48 5.48 22.04 -18.76
N GLY A 49 4.78 22.81 -17.93
CA GLY A 49 5.27 23.23 -16.60
C GLY A 49 5.07 22.17 -15.52
N LEU A 50 4.19 21.17 -15.74
CA LEU A 50 3.96 20.11 -14.78
C LEU A 50 5.04 19.02 -14.87
N VAL A 51 5.69 18.75 -13.77
CA VAL A 51 6.68 17.68 -13.59
C VAL A 51 6.02 16.38 -13.14
N ALA A 52 5.14 16.46 -12.15
CA ALA A 52 4.44 15.32 -11.57
C ALA A 52 3.02 15.68 -11.15
N VAL A 53 2.15 14.70 -11.08
CA VAL A 53 0.81 14.79 -10.55
C VAL A 53 0.55 13.61 -9.60
N GLY A 54 -0.29 13.80 -8.62
CA GLY A 54 -0.66 12.73 -7.70
C GLY A 54 -1.93 13.03 -6.93
N LEU A 55 -2.51 11.99 -6.37
CA LEU A 55 -3.68 12.07 -5.50
C LEU A 55 -3.42 11.28 -4.23
N ASN A 56 -3.58 11.94 -3.09
CA ASN A 56 -3.54 11.32 -1.77
C ASN A 56 -4.97 11.25 -1.22
N GLY A 57 -5.41 10.05 -0.87
CA GLY A 57 -6.71 9.79 -0.27
C GLY A 57 -6.57 9.12 1.10
N GLY A 58 -6.37 9.94 2.15
CA GLY A 58 -6.26 9.44 3.52
C GLY A 58 -4.98 8.67 3.83
N GLY A 59 -3.85 9.07 3.25
CA GLY A 59 -2.54 8.46 3.42
C GLY A 59 -2.13 7.53 2.27
N ASP A 60 -3.10 6.98 1.53
CA ASP A 60 -2.81 6.19 0.34
C ASP A 60 -2.72 7.11 -0.87
N MET A 61 -1.70 6.92 -1.70
CA MET A 61 -1.46 7.81 -2.83
C MET A 61 -1.03 7.11 -4.11
N GLN A 62 -1.42 7.71 -5.23
CA GLN A 62 -0.89 7.41 -6.55
C GLN A 62 -0.15 8.63 -7.09
N LEU A 63 1.09 8.43 -7.55
CA LEU A 63 1.97 9.46 -8.09
C LEU A 63 2.37 9.09 -9.52
N LEU A 64 2.35 10.07 -10.41
CA LEU A 64 2.87 9.96 -11.77
C LEU A 64 3.81 11.12 -12.05
N THR A 65 4.97 10.83 -12.61
CA THR A 65 5.94 11.81 -13.08
C THR A 65 6.00 11.77 -14.60
N ARG A 66 6.22 12.91 -15.23
CA ARG A 66 6.41 13.00 -16.68
C ARG A 66 7.58 12.13 -17.11
N GLU A 67 7.39 11.30 -18.14
CA GLU A 67 8.42 10.35 -18.61
C GLU A 67 9.77 11.00 -18.96
N SER A 68 9.74 12.25 -19.47
CA SER A 68 10.95 12.98 -19.81
C SER A 68 11.73 13.53 -18.60
N VAL A 69 11.17 13.43 -17.39
CA VAL A 69 11.77 13.93 -16.16
C VAL A 69 12.35 12.76 -15.36
N THR A 70 13.67 12.67 -15.30
CA THR A 70 14.37 11.52 -14.71
C THR A 70 15.05 11.85 -13.36
N ASP A 71 15.14 13.12 -13.02
CA ASP A 71 15.86 13.63 -11.85
C ASP A 71 14.96 14.15 -10.72
N TRP A 72 13.62 13.99 -10.86
CA TRP A 72 12.66 14.39 -9.83
C TRP A 72 12.08 13.18 -9.12
N THR A 73 11.92 13.30 -7.80
CA THR A 73 11.19 12.32 -6.96
C THR A 73 10.34 13.04 -5.92
N GLY A 74 9.17 12.48 -5.64
CA GLY A 74 8.35 12.87 -4.50
C GLY A 74 8.87 12.25 -3.22
N GLY A 75 9.07 13.07 -2.18
CA GLY A 75 9.41 12.59 -0.85
C GLY A 75 8.15 12.16 -0.09
N ILE A 76 8.09 10.91 0.37
CA ILE A 76 6.95 10.35 1.11
C ILE A 76 7.44 9.91 2.48
N GLY A 77 6.79 10.40 3.54
CA GLY A 77 7.04 9.94 4.91
C GLY A 77 6.11 8.78 5.26
N ILE A 78 6.67 7.70 5.80
CA ILE A 78 5.91 6.60 6.40
C ILE A 78 5.79 6.88 7.88
N GLN A 79 4.56 7.08 8.36
CA GLN A 79 4.28 7.40 9.76
C GLN A 79 4.60 6.22 10.67
N ASP A 80 5.15 6.49 11.85
CA ASP A 80 5.33 5.48 12.89
C ASP A 80 3.96 5.15 13.53
N PRO A 81 3.48 3.90 13.42
CA PRO A 81 2.19 3.53 14.01
C PRO A 81 2.20 3.55 15.55
N ASN A 82 3.39 3.47 16.18
CA ASN A 82 3.54 3.55 17.63
C ASN A 82 3.69 5.00 18.13
N GLN A 83 4.15 5.91 17.27
CA GLN A 83 4.37 7.33 17.54
C GLN A 83 3.86 8.17 16.37
N PRO A 84 2.53 8.45 16.30
CA PRO A 84 1.90 9.08 15.13
C PRO A 84 2.45 10.45 14.71
N ASP A 85 3.15 11.13 15.61
CA ASP A 85 3.80 12.42 15.33
C ASP A 85 5.21 12.27 14.73
N GLN A 86 5.68 11.02 14.53
CA GLN A 86 7.00 10.72 13.99
C GLN A 86 6.93 10.02 12.63
N VAL A 87 7.94 10.28 11.82
CA VAL A 87 8.18 9.58 10.55
C VAL A 87 9.17 8.45 10.81
N LEU A 88 8.72 7.22 10.58
CA LEU A 88 9.53 6.01 10.75
C LEU A 88 10.51 5.80 9.60
N ALA A 89 10.08 6.12 8.38
CA ALA A 89 10.89 5.94 7.19
C ALA A 89 10.55 6.99 6.13
N HIS A 90 11.53 7.29 5.26
CA HIS A 90 11.36 8.14 4.10
C HIS A 90 11.52 7.33 2.81
N LEU A 91 10.63 7.57 1.87
CA LEU A 91 10.63 6.96 0.55
C LEU A 91 10.76 8.05 -0.50
N ALA A 92 11.65 7.88 -1.47
CA ALA A 92 11.71 8.68 -2.69
C ALA A 92 11.01 7.89 -3.82
N LEU A 93 9.96 8.46 -4.38
CA LEU A 93 9.16 7.81 -5.41
C LEU A 93 9.05 8.73 -6.64
N GLN A 94 9.44 8.23 -7.80
CA GLN A 94 9.28 8.95 -9.07
C GLN A 94 7.86 8.77 -9.61
N SER A 95 7.43 7.53 -9.80
CA SER A 95 6.07 7.16 -10.17
C SER A 95 5.70 5.86 -9.45
N GLY A 96 4.44 5.68 -9.15
CA GLY A 96 3.93 4.50 -8.46
C GLY A 96 2.89 4.86 -7.41
N ALA A 97 2.63 3.91 -6.53
CA ALA A 97 1.62 4.02 -5.50
C ALA A 97 2.16 3.59 -4.14
N VAL A 98 1.63 4.19 -3.09
CA VAL A 98 1.91 3.83 -1.70
C VAL A 98 0.58 3.68 -0.97
N ALA A 99 0.39 2.54 -0.32
CA ALA A 99 -0.74 2.32 0.59
C ALA A 99 -0.25 1.86 1.95
N THR A 100 -0.92 2.32 3.00
CA THR A 100 -0.66 1.87 4.36
C THR A 100 -1.96 1.45 5.02
N SER A 101 -2.02 0.18 5.42
CA SER A 101 -3.06 -0.37 6.28
C SER A 101 -2.54 -0.52 7.70
N GLY A 102 -3.40 -0.29 8.68
CA GLY A 102 -3.03 -0.41 10.10
C GLY A 102 -4.25 -0.50 11.00
N ILE A 103 -4.06 -1.12 12.15
CA ILE A 103 -5.13 -1.33 13.15
C ILE A 103 -5.48 -0.01 13.83
N VAL A 104 -4.50 0.89 13.99
CA VAL A 104 -4.64 2.13 14.75
C VAL A 104 -5.55 3.15 14.05
N SER A 105 -5.54 3.19 12.71
CA SER A 105 -6.23 4.23 11.96
C SER A 105 -7.69 3.91 11.59
N ARG A 106 -8.11 2.66 11.62
CA ARG A 106 -9.42 2.22 11.11
C ARG A 106 -10.23 1.32 12.04
N GLY A 107 -9.72 0.99 13.26
CA GLY A 107 -10.40 0.07 14.17
C GLY A 107 -10.39 -1.39 13.65
N GLU A 108 -11.29 -2.23 14.20
CA GLU A 108 -11.34 -3.68 13.94
C GLU A 108 -11.97 -4.06 12.59
N HIS A 109 -11.58 -3.40 11.49
CA HIS A 109 -12.08 -3.75 10.15
C HIS A 109 -11.21 -4.78 9.41
N ILE A 110 -10.13 -5.25 10.03
CA ILE A 110 -9.25 -6.26 9.45
C ILE A 110 -9.62 -7.62 10.06
N ALA A 111 -10.12 -8.53 9.22
CA ALA A 111 -10.34 -9.90 9.61
C ALA A 111 -9.01 -10.65 9.61
N TYR A 112 -8.52 -11.01 10.78
CA TYR A 112 -7.34 -11.84 10.91
C TYR A 112 -7.60 -13.23 10.36
N GLN A 113 -6.88 -13.61 9.32
CA GLN A 113 -7.02 -14.90 8.65
C GLN A 113 -6.16 -15.99 9.28
N THR A 114 -5.18 -15.58 10.09
CA THR A 114 -4.23 -16.51 10.74
C THR A 114 -4.14 -16.21 12.23
N ALA A 115 -3.88 -17.24 13.02
CA ALA A 115 -3.56 -17.06 14.44
C ALA A 115 -2.11 -16.60 14.61
N GLY A 116 -1.81 -15.84 15.66
CA GLY A 116 -0.46 -15.40 16.00
C GLY A 116 -0.31 -13.90 16.10
N ARG A 117 0.93 -13.43 15.98
CA ARG A 117 1.27 -12.02 16.03
C ARG A 117 1.01 -11.36 14.66
N HIS A 118 0.41 -10.19 14.68
CA HIS A 118 0.09 -9.42 13.47
C HIS A 118 0.87 -8.11 13.43
N ALA A 119 1.04 -7.57 12.23
CA ALA A 119 1.59 -6.24 12.07
C ALA A 119 0.62 -5.17 12.60
N LEU A 120 1.14 -4.14 13.26
CA LEU A 120 0.40 -2.95 13.64
C LEU A 120 0.10 -2.10 12.40
N SER A 121 1.04 -2.07 11.46
CA SER A 121 0.87 -1.46 10.14
C SER A 121 1.67 -2.19 9.06
N ALA A 122 1.19 -2.08 7.83
CA ALA A 122 1.86 -2.54 6.62
C ALA A 122 1.82 -1.43 5.57
N THR A 123 2.97 -1.01 5.08
CA THR A 123 3.10 -0.07 3.96
C THR A 123 3.60 -0.84 2.75
N VAL A 124 2.91 -0.70 1.63
CA VAL A 124 3.24 -1.35 0.35
C VAL A 124 3.40 -0.33 -0.74
N VAL A 125 4.45 -0.48 -1.54
CA VAL A 125 4.78 0.37 -2.69
C VAL A 125 4.76 -0.47 -3.95
N THR A 126 3.90 -0.11 -4.90
CA THR A 126 3.74 -0.79 -6.20
C THR A 126 3.54 0.22 -7.33
N GLU A 127 3.26 -0.25 -8.54
CA GLU A 127 2.96 0.61 -9.67
C GLU A 127 1.56 1.24 -9.58
N ASP A 128 0.57 0.51 -9.06
CA ASP A 128 -0.81 0.99 -8.91
C ASP A 128 -1.33 0.86 -7.48
N LEU A 129 -2.20 1.80 -7.10
CA LEU A 129 -2.70 1.89 -5.72
C LEU A 129 -3.69 0.78 -5.37
N THR A 130 -4.39 0.20 -6.33
CA THR A 130 -5.30 -0.91 -6.06
C THR A 130 -4.53 -2.11 -5.52
N THR A 131 -3.43 -2.45 -6.17
CA THR A 131 -2.53 -3.53 -5.74
C THR A 131 -1.90 -3.21 -4.39
N ALA A 132 -1.39 -1.98 -4.20
CA ALA A 132 -0.80 -1.57 -2.93
C ALA A 132 -1.79 -1.67 -1.75
N ASP A 133 -3.02 -1.20 -1.90
CA ASP A 133 -4.06 -1.19 -0.85
C ASP A 133 -4.52 -2.63 -0.48
N ILE A 134 -4.71 -3.50 -1.50
CA ILE A 134 -5.02 -4.91 -1.30
C ILE A 134 -3.93 -5.59 -0.47
N TRP A 135 -2.67 -5.44 -0.89
CA TRP A 135 -1.56 -6.10 -0.22
C TRP A 135 -1.25 -5.51 1.16
N ALA A 136 -1.38 -4.19 1.34
CA ALA A 136 -1.25 -3.59 2.66
C ALA A 136 -2.26 -4.18 3.66
N THR A 137 -3.52 -4.36 3.23
CA THR A 137 -4.57 -4.99 4.04
C THR A 137 -4.27 -6.47 4.30
N ALA A 138 -3.89 -7.22 3.28
CA ALA A 138 -3.55 -8.65 3.38
C ALA A 138 -2.40 -8.89 4.37
N LEU A 139 -1.37 -8.05 4.31
CA LEU A 139 -0.17 -8.18 5.15
C LEU A 139 -0.44 -7.91 6.63
N VAL A 140 -1.36 -6.99 6.96
CA VAL A 140 -1.79 -6.79 8.35
C VAL A 140 -2.60 -7.99 8.86
N ALA A 141 -3.39 -8.65 7.99
CA ALA A 141 -4.16 -9.83 8.33
C ALA A 141 -3.31 -11.10 8.51
N ALA A 142 -2.10 -11.10 7.97
CA ALA A 142 -1.17 -12.24 8.01
C ALA A 142 -0.48 -12.37 9.37
N ASN A 143 0.04 -13.57 9.66
CA ASN A 143 0.92 -13.78 10.81
C ASN A 143 2.30 -13.17 10.55
N PHE A 144 2.70 -12.21 11.39
CA PHE A 144 3.95 -11.46 11.25
C PHE A 144 5.19 -12.34 11.24
N ASP A 145 5.21 -13.40 12.06
CA ASP A 145 6.41 -14.23 12.27
C ASP A 145 6.62 -15.26 11.16
N THR A 146 5.53 -15.74 10.54
CA THR A 146 5.59 -16.85 9.58
C THR A 146 5.33 -16.41 8.14
N LEU A 147 5.01 -15.13 7.92
CA LEU A 147 4.76 -14.58 6.60
C LEU A 147 6.03 -14.66 5.74
N ASP A 148 5.90 -15.26 4.56
CA ASP A 148 6.94 -15.20 3.53
C ASP A 148 6.80 -13.89 2.73
N LEU A 149 7.73 -12.96 2.94
CA LEU A 149 7.81 -11.69 2.22
C LEU A 149 8.55 -11.81 0.87
N GLY A 150 9.08 -13.00 0.56
CA GLY A 150 9.91 -13.20 -0.63
C GLY A 150 9.10 -13.24 -1.92
N GLN A 151 8.62 -14.42 -2.30
CA GLN A 151 8.18 -14.66 -3.68
C GLN A 151 6.76 -14.17 -4.00
N SER A 152 5.92 -13.92 -3.01
CA SER A 152 4.49 -13.67 -3.22
C SER A 152 4.07 -12.21 -3.10
N VAL A 153 4.82 -11.40 -2.36
CA VAL A 153 4.45 -10.01 -2.07
C VAL A 153 5.04 -9.07 -3.12
N PRO A 154 4.21 -8.34 -3.88
CA PRO A 154 4.71 -7.46 -4.94
C PRO A 154 5.41 -6.22 -4.38
N GLY A 155 6.28 -5.65 -5.22
CA GLY A 155 6.89 -4.34 -4.97
C GLY A 155 7.84 -4.32 -3.79
N THR A 156 7.71 -3.27 -3.00
CA THR A 156 8.58 -2.94 -1.85
C THR A 156 7.73 -2.55 -0.67
N GLY A 157 8.19 -2.80 0.56
CA GLY A 157 7.42 -2.33 1.69
C GLY A 157 8.01 -2.61 3.06
N LEU A 158 7.21 -2.27 4.06
CA LEU A 158 7.55 -2.27 5.47
C LEU A 158 6.39 -2.78 6.31
N LEU A 159 6.66 -3.75 7.17
CA LEU A 159 5.78 -4.16 8.27
C LEU A 159 6.31 -3.63 9.58
N VAL A 160 5.41 -3.21 10.46
CA VAL A 160 5.75 -2.75 11.81
C VAL A 160 4.88 -3.50 12.81
N ALA A 161 5.50 -4.20 13.75
CA ALA A 161 4.81 -4.86 14.86
C ALA A 161 4.60 -3.92 16.05
N ALA A 162 3.70 -4.28 16.96
CA ALA A 162 3.39 -3.48 18.16
C ALA A 162 4.60 -3.25 19.09
N ASN A 163 5.57 -4.15 19.08
CA ASN A 163 6.82 -4.02 19.86
C ASN A 163 7.89 -3.16 19.15
N GLY A 164 7.58 -2.57 17.99
CA GLY A 164 8.50 -1.77 17.18
C GLY A 164 9.40 -2.58 16.25
N GLU A 165 9.29 -3.91 16.26
CA GLU A 165 10.00 -4.76 15.32
C GLU A 165 9.52 -4.49 13.90
N THR A 166 10.46 -4.45 12.94
CA THR A 166 10.16 -4.20 11.53
C THR A 166 10.64 -5.33 10.64
N ARG A 167 9.89 -5.61 9.58
CA ARG A 167 10.32 -6.48 8.47
C ARG A 167 10.15 -5.71 7.17
N ARG A 168 11.12 -5.81 6.29
CA ARG A 168 11.15 -5.08 5.02
C ARG A 168 11.40 -6.02 3.87
N TRP A 169 10.87 -5.69 2.72
CA TRP A 169 11.20 -6.39 1.47
C TRP A 169 11.42 -5.38 0.34
N PHE A 170 12.21 -5.79 -0.61
CA PHE A 170 12.53 -5.03 -1.81
C PHE A 170 12.48 -5.96 -3.02
N LEU A 171 11.54 -5.71 -3.95
CA LEU A 171 11.34 -6.46 -5.18
C LEU A 171 11.34 -8.00 -4.96
N GLY A 172 10.51 -8.46 -4.01
CA GLY A 172 10.35 -9.88 -3.74
C GLY A 172 11.48 -10.52 -2.93
N GLN A 173 12.31 -9.74 -2.25
CA GLN A 173 13.34 -10.22 -1.33
C GLN A 173 13.22 -9.54 0.02
N GLU A 174 13.15 -10.33 1.09
CA GLU A 174 13.22 -9.77 2.43
C GLU A 174 14.63 -9.23 2.69
N VAL A 175 14.70 -8.01 3.23
CA VAL A 175 15.96 -7.32 3.54
C VAL A 175 16.08 -7.09 5.03
N VAL A 176 17.26 -7.37 5.57
CA VAL A 176 17.57 -7.22 7.00
C VAL A 176 18.01 -5.79 7.31
#